data_89bc473d2c502afe422f04c22025833e
#
_entry.id   89bc473d2c502afe422f04c22025833e
#
_cell.length_a   1.000
_cell.length_b   1.000
_cell.length_c   1.000
_cell.angle_alpha   90.00
_cell.angle_beta   90.00
_cell.angle_gamma   90.00
#
_symmetry.space_group_name_H-M   'P 1'
#
loop_
_entity.id
_entity.type
_entity.pdbx_description
1 polymer ?
#
loop_
_entity_poly.entity_id
_entity_poly.type
_entity_poly.pdbx_seq_one_letter_code
_entity_poly.pdbx_strand_id
1 'polypeptide(L)'
;VKKMEKDILNTAKTFNETEIRVLVDRYYQTQENRKRSANQLRAAIEDGEECTALTYLLEQDKLIENQIKKFLTEFSNSHKVGRWCMANYGIGGVITAGLLAHIDIKKAPTAGHIWNYAGLNPDQVWKKGSKRPWNAQLKTLCWKIGESFVKVSNQDEAFYGQLYSQ
;
A
#
# COMPACT_ATOMS: atom_id res chain seq x y z
N VAL A 1 -2.43 -4.76 22.65
CA VAL A 1 -3.43 -4.74 21.54
C VAL A 1 -4.17 -6.08 21.53
N LYS A 2 -5.51 -6.04 21.55
CA LYS A 2 -6.35 -7.25 21.54
C LYS A 2 -6.15 -8.00 20.20
N LYS A 3 -6.05 -9.33 20.24
CA LYS A 3 -6.00 -10.14 19.02
C LYS A 3 -7.28 -9.94 18.23
N MET A 4 -7.16 -9.72 16.93
CA MET A 4 -8.31 -9.53 16.05
C MET A 4 -9.16 -10.80 16.00
N GLU A 5 -10.45 -10.67 16.25
CA GLU A 5 -11.42 -11.75 16.16
C GLU A 5 -11.73 -12.06 14.69
N LYS A 6 -12.07 -13.31 14.38
CA LYS A 6 -12.38 -13.75 13.01
C LYS A 6 -13.54 -12.95 12.40
N ASP A 7 -14.54 -12.62 13.22
CA ASP A 7 -15.73 -11.88 12.77
C ASP A 7 -15.39 -10.48 12.29
N ILE A 8 -14.50 -9.77 13.02
CA ILE A 8 -14.01 -8.46 12.61
C ILE A 8 -13.23 -8.55 11.28
N LEU A 9 -12.43 -9.60 11.10
CA LEU A 9 -11.72 -9.80 9.83
C LEU A 9 -12.68 -10.09 8.66
N ASN A 10 -13.74 -10.83 8.91
CA ASN A 10 -14.76 -11.12 7.89
C ASN A 10 -15.51 -9.86 7.43
N THR A 11 -15.69 -8.86 8.30
CA THR A 11 -16.31 -7.57 7.92
C THR A 11 -15.50 -6.82 6.87
N ALA A 12 -14.19 -7.09 6.75
CA ALA A 12 -13.35 -6.45 5.74
C ALA A 12 -13.81 -6.70 4.30
N LYS A 13 -14.53 -7.78 4.04
CA LYS A 13 -15.10 -8.10 2.72
C LYS A 13 -16.19 -7.13 2.28
N THR A 14 -16.82 -6.43 3.23
CA THR A 14 -17.93 -5.49 2.99
C THR A 14 -17.54 -4.02 3.09
N PHE A 15 -16.26 -3.73 3.29
CA PHE A 15 -15.76 -2.36 3.37
C PHE A 15 -16.00 -1.61 2.06
N ASN A 16 -16.38 -0.34 2.18
CA ASN A 16 -16.55 0.52 1.02
C ASN A 16 -15.20 1.12 0.57
N GLU A 17 -15.17 1.66 -0.65
CA GLU A 17 -13.95 2.23 -1.24
C GLU A 17 -13.34 3.35 -0.41
N THR A 18 -14.17 4.19 0.25
CA THR A 18 -13.69 5.29 1.09
C THR A 18 -12.98 4.76 2.33
N GLU A 19 -13.55 3.75 2.97
CA GLU A 19 -12.95 3.08 4.13
C GLU A 19 -11.62 2.41 3.76
N ILE A 20 -11.56 1.74 2.61
CA ILE A 20 -10.33 1.13 2.10
C ILE A 20 -9.24 2.18 1.84
N ARG A 21 -9.56 3.33 1.23
CA ARG A 21 -8.59 4.42 1.03
C ARG A 21 -8.00 4.91 2.35
N VAL A 22 -8.85 5.12 3.36
CA VAL A 22 -8.40 5.50 4.71
C VAL A 22 -7.50 4.43 5.32
N LEU A 23 -7.86 3.15 5.19
CA LEU A 23 -7.04 2.05 5.71
C LEU A 23 -5.68 1.91 4.99
N VAL A 24 -5.63 2.14 3.68
CA VAL A 24 -4.37 2.15 2.93
C VAL A 24 -3.47 3.30 3.39
N ASP A 25 -4.00 4.51 3.55
CA ASP A 25 -3.24 5.64 4.07
C ASP A 25 -2.74 5.36 5.50
N ARG A 26 -3.61 4.81 6.35
CA ARG A 26 -3.26 4.44 7.72
C ARG A 26 -2.17 3.37 7.77
N TYR A 27 -2.22 2.38 6.89
CA TYR A 27 -1.17 1.37 6.78
C TYR A 27 0.20 2.01 6.54
N TYR A 28 0.31 2.91 5.56
CA TYR A 28 1.59 3.57 5.25
C TYR A 28 2.06 4.51 6.35
N GLN A 29 1.16 5.24 7.01
CA GLN A 29 1.49 6.06 8.17
C GLN A 29 2.05 5.20 9.32
N THR A 30 1.39 4.09 9.63
CA THR A 30 1.85 3.17 10.69
C THR A 30 3.19 2.53 10.33
N GLN A 31 3.41 2.20 9.06
CA GLN A 31 4.69 1.69 8.57
C GLN A 31 5.83 2.71 8.77
N GLU A 32 5.59 3.99 8.47
CA GLU A 32 6.57 5.04 8.69
C GLU A 32 6.84 5.28 10.19
N ASN A 33 5.81 5.25 11.03
CA ASN A 33 5.97 5.34 12.48
C ASN A 33 6.83 4.18 13.00
N ARG A 34 6.54 2.94 12.58
CA ARG A 34 7.33 1.77 12.95
C ARG A 34 8.80 1.90 12.54
N LYS A 35 9.07 2.40 11.33
CA LYS A 35 10.46 2.62 10.87
C LYS A 35 11.19 3.66 11.73
N ARG A 36 10.50 4.78 12.08
CA ARG A 36 11.05 5.81 12.96
C ARG A 36 11.35 5.26 14.34
N SER A 37 10.36 4.57 14.95
CA SER A 37 10.54 3.95 16.28
C SER A 37 11.69 2.93 16.28
N ALA A 38 11.83 2.12 15.21
CA ALA A 38 12.92 1.17 15.08
C ALA A 38 14.30 1.85 14.96
N ASN A 39 14.39 2.98 14.23
CA ASN A 39 15.64 3.73 14.09
C ASN A 39 16.01 4.43 15.40
N GLN A 40 15.04 5.02 16.10
CA GLN A 40 15.24 5.66 17.42
C GLN A 40 15.70 4.64 18.45
N LEU A 41 15.05 3.47 18.49
CA LEU A 41 15.44 2.40 19.42
C LEU A 41 16.87 1.91 19.13
N ARG A 42 17.24 1.75 17.86
CA ARG A 42 18.60 1.35 17.47
C ARG A 42 19.64 2.37 17.95
N ALA A 43 19.41 3.67 17.71
CA ALA A 43 20.32 4.72 18.15
C ALA A 43 20.47 4.71 19.68
N ALA A 44 19.38 4.60 20.42
CA ALA A 44 19.42 4.55 21.88
C ALA A 44 20.21 3.34 22.42
N ILE A 45 20.05 2.16 21.78
CA ILE A 45 20.83 0.96 22.15
C ILE A 45 22.32 1.16 21.85
N GLU A 46 22.67 1.78 20.71
CA GLU A 46 24.05 2.12 20.36
C GLU A 46 24.70 3.08 21.37
N ASP A 47 23.91 3.98 21.96
CA ASP A 47 24.32 4.90 23.02
C ASP A 47 24.33 4.26 24.44
N GLY A 48 23.96 2.97 24.55
CA GLY A 48 23.95 2.20 25.80
C GLY A 48 22.72 2.47 26.70
N GLU A 49 21.65 3.04 26.15
CA GLU A 49 20.42 3.36 26.88
C GLU A 49 19.41 2.21 26.83
N GLU A 50 18.73 1.95 27.94
CA GLU A 50 17.56 1.06 28.00
C GLU A 50 16.28 1.84 27.69
N CYS A 51 15.62 1.50 26.59
CA CYS A 51 14.41 2.19 26.13
C CYS A 51 13.17 1.28 26.11
N THR A 52 12.70 0.87 27.29
CA THR A 52 11.52 0.00 27.42
C THR A 52 10.26 0.57 26.75
N ALA A 53 10.02 1.88 26.90
CA ALA A 53 8.87 2.54 26.29
C ALA A 53 8.94 2.52 24.75
N LEU A 54 10.12 2.78 24.16
CA LEU A 54 10.30 2.72 22.69
C LEU A 54 10.13 1.30 22.16
N THR A 55 10.63 0.30 22.88
CA THR A 55 10.43 -1.11 22.52
C THR A 55 8.95 -1.47 22.50
N TYR A 56 8.20 -1.06 23.55
CA TYR A 56 6.77 -1.29 23.63
C TYR A 56 6.02 -0.62 22.46
N LEU A 57 6.30 0.67 22.19
CA LEU A 57 5.66 1.40 21.08
C LEU A 57 5.95 0.76 19.73
N LEU A 58 7.18 0.32 19.48
CA LEU A 58 7.56 -0.39 18.25
C LEU A 58 6.75 -1.68 18.06
N GLU A 59 6.51 -2.43 19.15
CA GLU A 59 5.68 -3.64 19.10
C GLU A 59 4.21 -3.33 18.79
N GLN A 60 3.67 -2.24 19.39
CA GLN A 60 2.30 -1.79 19.09
C GLN A 60 2.16 -1.37 17.62
N ASP A 61 3.11 -0.61 17.09
CA ASP A 61 3.11 -0.22 15.66
C ASP A 61 3.14 -1.44 14.74
N LYS A 62 3.97 -2.45 15.03
CA LYS A 62 4.00 -3.72 14.28
C LYS A 62 2.66 -4.45 14.31
N LEU A 63 2.01 -4.49 15.47
CA LEU A 63 0.70 -5.15 15.62
C LEU A 63 -0.38 -4.43 14.81
N ILE A 64 -0.44 -3.11 14.88
CA ILE A 64 -1.42 -2.29 14.14
C ILE A 64 -1.18 -2.42 12.63
N GLU A 65 0.06 -2.28 12.17
CA GLU A 65 0.42 -2.46 10.74
C GLU A 65 -0.04 -3.83 10.22
N ASN A 66 0.22 -4.89 10.98
CA ASN A 66 -0.18 -6.24 10.59
C ASN A 66 -1.71 -6.44 10.58
N GLN A 67 -2.44 -5.83 11.50
CA GLN A 67 -3.91 -5.88 11.53
C GLN A 67 -4.50 -5.18 10.30
N ILE A 68 -4.05 -3.98 9.99
CA ILE A 68 -4.50 -3.25 8.79
C ILE A 68 -4.17 -4.04 7.53
N LYS A 69 -2.96 -4.60 7.43
CA LYS A 69 -2.55 -5.45 6.31
C LYS A 69 -3.49 -6.65 6.12
N LYS A 70 -3.93 -7.30 7.21
CA LYS A 70 -4.88 -8.41 7.15
C LYS A 70 -6.24 -7.98 6.61
N PHE A 71 -6.78 -6.84 7.05
CA PHE A 71 -8.03 -6.29 6.53
C PHE A 71 -7.93 -6.04 5.02
N LEU A 72 -6.89 -5.34 4.58
CA LEU A 72 -6.69 -5.01 3.17
C LEU A 72 -6.48 -6.25 2.30
N THR A 73 -5.80 -7.28 2.84
CA THR A 73 -5.60 -8.55 2.13
C THR A 73 -6.91 -9.33 2.01
N GLU A 74 -7.72 -9.36 3.06
CA GLU A 74 -9.03 -10.05 3.03
C GLU A 74 -10.00 -9.35 2.07
N PHE A 75 -10.04 -8.02 2.09
CA PHE A 75 -10.78 -7.24 1.09
C PHE A 75 -10.34 -7.58 -0.33
N SER A 76 -9.03 -7.58 -0.60
CA SER A 76 -8.47 -7.89 -1.92
C SER A 76 -8.84 -9.30 -2.38
N ASN A 77 -8.77 -10.28 -1.48
CA ASN A 77 -9.14 -11.67 -1.75
C ASN A 77 -10.63 -11.85 -2.07
N SER A 78 -11.51 -11.01 -1.56
CA SER A 78 -12.94 -11.08 -1.83
C SER A 78 -13.29 -10.68 -3.27
N HIS A 79 -12.41 -9.97 -3.98
CA HIS A 79 -12.61 -9.50 -5.35
C HIS A 79 -11.87 -10.38 -6.37
N LYS A 80 -12.54 -10.71 -7.50
CA LYS A 80 -11.92 -11.49 -8.59
C LYS A 80 -10.66 -10.79 -9.15
N VAL A 81 -10.75 -9.49 -9.43
CA VAL A 81 -9.62 -8.66 -9.90
C VAL A 81 -8.53 -8.57 -8.82
N GLY A 82 -8.91 -8.50 -7.55
CA GLY A 82 -7.96 -8.48 -6.44
C GLY A 82 -7.09 -9.75 -6.38
N ARG A 83 -7.70 -10.92 -6.51
CA ARG A 83 -6.95 -12.19 -6.57
C ARG A 83 -6.01 -12.24 -7.77
N TRP A 84 -6.46 -11.75 -8.92
CA TRP A 84 -5.60 -11.65 -10.12
C TRP A 84 -4.41 -10.71 -9.89
N CYS A 85 -4.63 -9.54 -9.31
CA CYS A 85 -3.54 -8.61 -8.97
C CYS A 85 -2.50 -9.28 -8.07
N MET A 86 -2.95 -9.92 -6.98
CA MET A 86 -2.06 -10.56 -6.00
C MET A 86 -1.34 -11.81 -6.53
N ALA A 87 -1.78 -12.38 -7.65
CA ALA A 87 -1.05 -13.46 -8.33
C ALA A 87 0.20 -12.96 -9.05
N ASN A 88 0.38 -11.63 -9.20
CA ASN A 88 1.58 -11.05 -9.80
C ASN A 88 2.64 -10.78 -8.73
N TYR A 89 3.85 -11.24 -8.95
CA TYR A 89 5.00 -10.98 -8.08
C TYR A 89 5.18 -9.48 -7.84
N GLY A 90 5.38 -9.11 -6.59
CA GLY A 90 5.53 -7.73 -6.17
C GLY A 90 4.22 -7.02 -5.79
N ILE A 91 3.04 -7.58 -6.07
CA ILE A 91 1.76 -6.98 -5.71
C ILE A 91 1.12 -7.73 -4.53
N GLY A 92 1.09 -7.08 -3.38
CA GLY A 92 0.43 -7.60 -2.17
C GLY A 92 -0.97 -7.00 -1.95
N GLY A 93 -1.65 -7.50 -0.90
CA GLY A 93 -3.04 -7.11 -0.58
C GLY A 93 -3.23 -5.61 -0.33
N VAL A 94 -2.25 -4.91 0.23
CA VAL A 94 -2.31 -3.45 0.47
C VAL A 94 -2.37 -2.66 -0.84
N ILE A 95 -1.45 -2.96 -1.76
CA ILE A 95 -1.40 -2.32 -3.08
C ILE A 95 -2.67 -2.63 -3.85
N THR A 96 -3.08 -3.89 -3.85
CA THR A 96 -4.31 -4.35 -4.52
C THR A 96 -5.55 -3.65 -4.00
N ALA A 97 -5.72 -3.56 -2.68
CA ALA A 97 -6.85 -2.85 -2.07
C ALA A 97 -6.87 -1.37 -2.48
N GLY A 98 -5.70 -0.72 -2.49
CA GLY A 98 -5.58 0.66 -2.97
C GLY A 98 -5.99 0.82 -4.43
N LEU A 99 -5.58 -0.08 -5.33
CA LEU A 99 -6.00 -0.06 -6.73
C LEU A 99 -7.52 -0.21 -6.87
N LEU A 100 -8.11 -1.20 -6.20
CA LEU A 100 -9.55 -1.45 -6.23
C LEU A 100 -10.36 -0.26 -5.69
N ALA A 101 -9.85 0.44 -4.68
CA ALA A 101 -10.53 1.58 -4.07
C ALA A 101 -10.40 2.89 -4.88
N HIS A 102 -9.38 3.04 -5.73
CA HIS A 102 -9.16 4.24 -6.52
C HIS A 102 -9.67 4.14 -7.95
N ILE A 103 -9.74 2.93 -8.53
CA ILE A 103 -10.07 2.73 -9.94
C ILE A 103 -11.50 2.25 -10.08
N ASP A 104 -12.37 3.12 -10.59
CA ASP A 104 -13.71 2.77 -11.03
C ASP A 104 -13.68 2.44 -12.53
N ILE A 105 -13.72 1.13 -12.84
CA ILE A 105 -13.65 0.65 -14.23
C ILE A 105 -14.82 1.13 -15.10
N LYS A 106 -15.96 1.50 -14.49
CA LYS A 106 -17.09 2.05 -15.23
C LYS A 106 -16.80 3.45 -15.76
N LYS A 107 -15.93 4.20 -15.06
CA LYS A 107 -15.48 5.55 -15.47
C LYS A 107 -14.19 5.52 -16.29
N ALA A 108 -13.47 4.41 -16.28
CA ALA A 108 -12.18 4.24 -16.92
C ALA A 108 -12.20 3.02 -17.87
N PRO A 109 -12.91 3.11 -19.01
CA PRO A 109 -13.12 1.97 -19.91
C PRO A 109 -11.85 1.49 -20.63
N THR A 110 -10.77 2.29 -20.64
CA THR A 110 -9.48 1.93 -21.26
C THR A 110 -8.31 2.21 -20.31
N ALA A 111 -7.17 1.56 -20.55
CA ALA A 111 -5.93 1.79 -19.81
C ALA A 111 -5.50 3.27 -19.84
N GLY A 112 -5.69 3.96 -20.98
CA GLY A 112 -5.36 5.39 -21.11
C GLY A 112 -6.13 6.29 -20.14
N HIS A 113 -7.39 5.97 -19.82
CA HIS A 113 -8.15 6.69 -18.80
C HIS A 113 -7.53 6.49 -17.41
N ILE A 114 -7.10 5.27 -17.09
CA ILE A 114 -6.44 4.97 -15.81
C ILE A 114 -5.10 5.70 -15.72
N TRP A 115 -4.29 5.71 -16.78
CA TRP A 115 -3.01 6.42 -16.83
C TRP A 115 -3.17 7.93 -16.63
N ASN A 116 -4.14 8.54 -17.32
CA ASN A 116 -4.46 9.96 -17.12
C ASN A 116 -4.89 10.24 -15.68
N TYR A 117 -5.79 9.43 -15.15
CA TYR A 117 -6.29 9.58 -13.77
C TYR A 117 -5.19 9.34 -12.73
N ALA A 118 -4.25 8.44 -12.98
CA ALA A 118 -3.09 8.18 -12.13
C ALA A 118 -1.95 9.20 -12.32
N GLY A 119 -2.02 10.11 -13.30
CA GLY A 119 -0.97 11.06 -13.61
C GLY A 119 0.30 10.40 -14.18
N LEU A 120 0.13 9.31 -14.93
CA LEU A 120 1.22 8.57 -15.59
C LEU A 120 1.36 8.95 -17.07
N ASN A 121 0.44 9.76 -17.61
CA ASN A 121 0.56 10.27 -18.97
C ASN A 121 1.67 11.34 -19.03
N PRO A 122 2.74 11.15 -19.82
CA PRO A 122 3.85 12.10 -19.90
C PRO A 122 3.44 13.47 -20.49
N ASP A 123 2.39 13.52 -21.30
CA ASP A 123 1.90 14.76 -21.93
C ASP A 123 1.07 15.61 -20.96
N GLN A 124 0.72 15.08 -19.79
CA GLN A 124 -0.11 15.78 -18.82
C GLN A 124 0.73 16.71 -17.93
N VAL A 125 0.75 17.98 -18.28
CA VAL A 125 1.49 19.03 -17.56
C VAL A 125 0.61 19.68 -16.49
N TRP A 126 1.15 19.83 -15.28
CA TRP A 126 0.52 20.58 -14.21
C TRP A 126 1.29 21.87 -13.91
N LYS A 127 0.56 23.00 -13.79
CA LYS A 127 1.14 24.29 -13.41
C LYS A 127 0.86 24.59 -11.95
N LYS A 128 1.85 25.13 -11.23
CA LYS A 128 1.72 25.60 -9.85
C LYS A 128 0.55 26.60 -9.76
N GLY A 129 -0.33 26.45 -8.76
CA GLY A 129 -1.52 27.27 -8.55
C GLY A 129 -2.79 26.78 -9.26
N SER A 130 -2.72 25.81 -10.16
CA SER A 130 -3.88 25.17 -10.76
C SER A 130 -4.31 23.90 -10.02
N LYS A 131 -5.57 23.50 -10.17
CA LYS A 131 -6.06 22.21 -9.65
C LYS A 131 -5.30 21.07 -10.33
N ARG A 132 -4.81 20.12 -9.54
CA ARG A 132 -4.10 18.94 -10.06
C ARG A 132 -5.04 18.08 -10.90
N PRO A 133 -4.70 17.75 -12.16
CA PRO A 133 -5.58 17.02 -13.07
C PRO A 133 -5.63 15.52 -12.84
N TRP A 134 -4.85 14.98 -11.91
CA TRP A 134 -4.80 13.55 -11.57
C TRP A 134 -5.01 13.29 -10.08
N ASN A 135 -5.27 12.03 -9.72
CA ASN A 135 -5.33 11.56 -8.34
C ASN A 135 -3.91 11.34 -7.79
N ALA A 136 -3.49 12.18 -6.82
CA ALA A 136 -2.15 12.12 -6.25
C ALA A 136 -1.90 10.85 -5.43
N GLN A 137 -2.93 10.33 -4.74
CA GLN A 137 -2.80 9.10 -3.95
C GLN A 137 -2.61 7.90 -4.88
N LEU A 138 -3.38 7.82 -5.96
CA LEU A 138 -3.19 6.77 -6.97
C LEU A 138 -1.82 6.87 -7.65
N LYS A 139 -1.34 8.07 -7.95
CA LYS A 139 0.01 8.28 -8.50
C LYS A 139 1.09 7.74 -7.56
N THR A 140 0.99 8.05 -6.27
CA THR A 140 1.90 7.52 -5.25
C THR A 140 1.82 6.00 -5.15
N LEU A 141 0.62 5.43 -5.24
CA LEU A 141 0.43 3.99 -5.22
C LEU A 141 1.09 3.31 -6.44
N CYS A 142 0.93 3.90 -7.65
CA CYS A 142 1.60 3.41 -8.85
C CYS A 142 3.13 3.46 -8.74
N TRP A 143 3.68 4.52 -8.12
CA TRP A 143 5.10 4.59 -7.82
C TRP A 143 5.56 3.45 -6.89
N LYS A 144 4.79 3.15 -5.83
CA LYS A 144 5.05 2.02 -4.93
C LYS A 144 4.98 0.66 -5.65
N ILE A 145 4.12 0.52 -6.64
CA ILE A 145 4.06 -0.68 -7.49
C ILE A 145 5.37 -0.84 -8.26
N GLY A 146 5.83 0.22 -8.92
CA GLY A 146 7.11 0.22 -9.63
C GLY A 146 8.28 -0.14 -8.71
N GLU A 147 8.37 0.51 -7.54
CA GLU A 147 9.37 0.19 -6.51
C GLU A 147 9.31 -1.29 -6.07
N SER A 148 8.10 -1.83 -5.93
CA SER A 148 7.92 -3.24 -5.55
C SER A 148 8.39 -4.19 -6.65
N PHE A 149 8.13 -3.88 -7.91
CA PHE A 149 8.61 -4.68 -9.04
C PHE A 149 10.14 -4.68 -9.12
N VAL A 150 10.78 -3.52 -8.92
CA VAL A 150 12.25 -3.43 -8.87
C VAL A 150 12.83 -4.31 -7.76
N LYS A 151 12.21 -4.33 -6.57
CA LYS A 151 12.67 -5.14 -5.42
C LYS A 151 12.61 -6.65 -5.67
N VAL A 152 11.77 -7.11 -6.57
CA VAL A 152 11.62 -8.53 -6.90
C VAL A 152 12.20 -8.88 -8.27
N SER A 153 12.95 -7.98 -8.91
CA SER A 153 13.46 -8.17 -10.28
C SER A 153 14.42 -9.35 -10.43
N ASN A 154 15.00 -9.82 -9.33
CA ASN A 154 15.87 -11.01 -9.30
C ASN A 154 15.12 -12.35 -9.20
N GLN A 155 13.78 -12.33 -9.17
CA GLN A 155 12.96 -13.54 -9.12
C GLN A 155 12.56 -13.95 -10.54
N ASP A 156 12.75 -15.21 -10.92
CA ASP A 156 12.47 -15.71 -12.28
C ASP A 156 10.99 -15.54 -12.69
N GLU A 157 10.07 -15.66 -11.72
CA GLU A 157 8.63 -15.52 -11.95
C GLU A 157 8.13 -14.06 -11.89
N ALA A 158 9.01 -13.10 -11.59
CA ALA A 158 8.65 -11.68 -11.46
C ALA A 158 8.65 -10.97 -12.82
N PHE A 159 7.70 -11.30 -13.68
CA PHE A 159 7.60 -10.78 -15.05
C PHE A 159 7.81 -9.25 -15.13
N TYR A 160 7.08 -8.46 -14.35
CA TYR A 160 7.22 -7.00 -14.36
C TYR A 160 8.53 -6.51 -13.75
N GLY A 161 9.12 -7.27 -12.83
CA GLY A 161 10.44 -6.97 -12.27
C GLY A 161 11.55 -7.14 -13.31
N GLN A 162 11.48 -8.20 -14.12
CA GLN A 162 12.44 -8.46 -15.16
C GLN A 162 12.39 -7.44 -16.31
N LEU A 163 11.21 -6.91 -16.64
CA LEU A 163 11.07 -5.83 -17.62
C LEU A 163 11.85 -4.56 -17.24
N TYR A 164 12.08 -4.32 -15.97
CA TYR A 164 12.88 -3.18 -15.51
C TYR A 164 14.38 -3.36 -15.79
N SER A 165 14.84 -4.59 -15.89
CA SER A 165 16.27 -4.93 -16.10
C SER A 165 16.67 -5.00 -17.58
N GLN A 166 15.71 -4.84 -18.50
CA GLN A 166 15.90 -4.78 -19.95
C GLN A 166 16.10 -3.34 -20.42
#